data_da3acb427faba421cb1870205c4e54e2
#
_entry.id   da3acb427faba421cb1870205c4e54e2
#
_cell.length_a   1.000
_cell.length_b   1.000
_cell.length_c   1.000
_cell.angle_alpha   90.00
_cell.angle_beta   90.00
_cell.angle_gamma   90.00
#
_symmetry.space_group_name_H-M   'P 1'
#
loop_
_entity.id
_entity.type
_entity.pdbx_description
1 polymer ?
#
loop_
_entity_poly.entity_id
_entity_poly.type
_entity_poly.pdbx_seq_one_letter_code
_entity_poly.pdbx_strand_id
1 'polypeptide(L)'
;MSLKLVIGNKNYSSWSLRPWIAMKAAGIAFEEILIPLYGPGSAEAILKYSPAGKVPILHDGDFAVWDSLAILEYLAEKFPDAQLWPSDRQARARARSVSAEMHSGFQPLRQHCTMNLWLPPKPRPMPDDVLANMKRIEAIWAECRAQYGKGGPFLFGTHFGNADAMYAPVVARFHNYGLPVNAETRAYMDAVMATPAWREWSDAAMKETWILQHNEPDWPLVRGVKVE
;
A
#
# COMPACT_ATOMS: atom_id res chain seq x y z
N MET A 1 20.21 -14.31 9.49
CA MET A 1 20.52 -13.15 8.62
C MET A 1 19.36 -12.20 8.71
N SER A 2 19.59 -10.88 8.76
CA SER A 2 18.52 -9.87 8.83
C SER A 2 17.97 -9.61 7.43
N LEU A 3 16.64 -9.50 7.32
CA LEU A 3 15.99 -9.06 6.09
C LEU A 3 16.31 -7.59 5.82
N LYS A 4 16.45 -7.20 4.55
CA LYS A 4 16.57 -5.80 4.12
C LYS A 4 15.47 -5.50 3.11
N LEU A 5 14.76 -4.38 3.30
CA LEU A 5 13.74 -3.94 2.37
C LEU A 5 14.16 -2.61 1.75
N VAL A 6 14.44 -2.65 0.45
CA VAL A 6 14.76 -1.45 -0.35
C VAL A 6 13.45 -0.83 -0.83
N ILE A 7 13.24 0.44 -0.49
CA ILE A 7 12.01 1.17 -0.77
C ILE A 7 12.29 2.51 -1.46
N GLY A 8 11.27 3.06 -2.12
CA GLY A 8 11.26 4.44 -2.58
C GLY A 8 10.64 5.40 -1.57
N ASN A 9 10.48 6.66 -1.97
CA ASN A 9 9.86 7.71 -1.14
C ASN A 9 8.55 7.25 -0.51
N LYS A 10 8.41 7.40 0.78
CA LYS A 10 7.20 6.98 1.51
C LYS A 10 5.97 7.80 1.10
N ASN A 11 6.17 9.07 0.75
CA ASN A 11 5.07 9.89 0.27
C ASN A 11 4.42 9.37 -1.02
N TYR A 12 5.22 8.83 -1.96
CA TYR A 12 4.77 8.54 -3.32
C TYR A 12 4.77 7.06 -3.70
N SER A 13 5.62 6.23 -3.07
CA SER A 13 5.83 4.86 -3.50
C SER A 13 4.77 3.89 -2.97
N SER A 14 3.66 3.81 -3.70
CA SER A 14 2.57 2.87 -3.40
C SER A 14 3.00 1.40 -3.44
N TRP A 15 3.99 1.07 -4.26
CA TRP A 15 4.53 -0.28 -4.36
C TRP A 15 5.37 -0.68 -3.15
N SER A 16 6.17 0.27 -2.64
CA SER A 16 6.99 0.05 -1.43
C SER A 16 6.17 -0.05 -0.15
N LEU A 17 5.06 0.70 -0.07
CA LEU A 17 4.17 0.64 1.09
C LEU A 17 3.66 -0.77 1.36
N ARG A 18 3.33 -1.57 0.32
CA ARG A 18 2.70 -2.88 0.47
C ARG A 18 3.52 -3.85 1.32
N PRO A 19 4.73 -4.28 0.93
CA PRO A 19 5.51 -5.19 1.76
C PRO A 19 5.95 -4.54 3.07
N TRP A 20 6.24 -3.26 3.07
CA TRP A 20 6.66 -2.54 4.27
C TRP A 20 5.58 -2.60 5.37
N ILE A 21 4.34 -2.27 5.03
CA ILE A 21 3.24 -2.25 6.01
C ILE A 21 2.87 -3.66 6.47
N ALA A 22 2.94 -4.66 5.58
CA ALA A 22 2.72 -6.06 5.93
C ALA A 22 3.75 -6.54 6.95
N MET A 23 5.05 -6.29 6.70
CA MET A 23 6.13 -6.67 7.61
C MET A 23 5.98 -5.99 8.97
N LYS A 24 5.70 -4.68 8.99
CA LYS A 24 5.50 -3.93 10.24
C LYS A 24 4.27 -4.42 11.02
N ALA A 25 3.14 -4.62 10.36
CA ALA A 25 1.92 -5.12 11.00
C ALA A 25 2.10 -6.52 11.59
N ALA A 26 2.91 -7.36 10.96
CA ALA A 26 3.23 -8.72 11.40
C ALA A 26 4.40 -8.79 12.41
N GLY A 27 5.03 -7.67 12.76
CA GLY A 27 6.18 -7.64 13.66
C GLY A 27 7.46 -8.28 13.08
N ILE A 28 7.54 -8.40 11.76
CA ILE A 28 8.72 -8.94 11.06
C ILE A 28 9.82 -7.86 11.04
N ALA A 29 10.96 -8.17 11.67
CA ALA A 29 12.09 -7.24 11.72
C ALA A 29 12.85 -7.18 10.39
N PHE A 30 13.21 -5.98 9.94
CA PHE A 30 14.02 -5.74 8.74
C PHE A 30 14.78 -4.43 8.83
N GLU A 31 15.88 -4.35 8.08
CA GLU A 31 16.60 -3.11 7.80
C GLU A 31 15.92 -2.40 6.63
N GLU A 32 15.60 -1.12 6.79
CA GLU A 32 15.02 -0.28 5.73
C GLU A 32 16.12 0.44 4.96
N ILE A 33 16.08 0.35 3.63
CA ILE A 33 16.97 1.09 2.74
C ILE A 33 16.11 1.97 1.84
N LEU A 34 16.09 3.28 2.08
CA LEU A 34 15.33 4.24 1.30
C LEU A 34 16.17 4.83 0.19
N ILE A 35 15.68 4.75 -1.05
CA ILE A 35 16.28 5.38 -2.23
C ILE A 35 15.28 6.41 -2.78
N PRO A 36 15.63 7.71 -2.79
CA PRO A 36 14.80 8.73 -3.41
C PRO A 36 14.58 8.43 -4.89
N LEU A 37 13.32 8.37 -5.33
CA LEU A 37 12.96 8.05 -6.70
C LEU A 37 13.11 9.26 -7.63
N TYR A 38 13.43 8.97 -8.90
CA TYR A 38 13.48 9.95 -10.00
C TYR A 38 14.48 11.12 -9.79
N GLY A 39 15.34 11.02 -8.79
CA GLY A 39 16.46 11.94 -8.60
C GLY A 39 17.73 11.49 -9.34
N PRO A 40 18.76 12.35 -9.40
CA PRO A 40 20.06 11.97 -9.94
C PRO A 40 20.62 10.74 -9.23
N GLY A 41 21.05 9.72 -9.97
CA GLY A 41 21.62 8.48 -9.44
C GLY A 41 20.61 7.48 -8.84
N SER A 42 19.30 7.77 -8.88
CA SER A 42 18.28 6.85 -8.32
C SER A 42 18.26 5.50 -9.03
N ALA A 43 18.31 5.50 -10.36
CA ALA A 43 18.27 4.27 -11.15
C ALA A 43 19.49 3.37 -10.87
N GLU A 44 20.68 3.96 -10.85
CA GLU A 44 21.94 3.28 -10.56
C GLU A 44 21.96 2.75 -9.13
N ALA A 45 21.40 3.50 -8.18
CA ALA A 45 21.30 3.06 -6.79
C ALA A 45 20.36 1.84 -6.65
N ILE A 46 19.22 1.83 -7.34
CA ILE A 46 18.28 0.69 -7.33
C ILE A 46 18.90 -0.53 -8.01
N LEU A 47 19.59 -0.35 -9.14
CA LEU A 47 20.24 -1.43 -9.88
C LEU A 47 21.32 -2.18 -9.06
N LYS A 48 21.89 -1.56 -8.03
CA LYS A 48 22.81 -2.25 -7.09
C LYS A 48 22.11 -3.33 -6.27
N TYR A 49 20.79 -3.25 -6.10
CA TYR A 49 20.00 -4.18 -5.31
C TYR A 49 19.23 -5.19 -6.15
N SER A 50 18.81 -4.82 -7.37
CA SER A 50 18.10 -5.73 -8.27
C SER A 50 18.22 -5.30 -9.73
N PRO A 51 18.44 -6.23 -10.66
CA PRO A 51 18.46 -5.96 -12.09
C PRO A 51 17.09 -5.51 -12.63
N ALA A 52 16.01 -5.68 -11.87
CA ALA A 52 14.68 -5.20 -12.24
C ALA A 52 14.58 -3.66 -12.27
N GLY A 53 15.51 -2.93 -11.61
CA GLY A 53 15.55 -1.47 -11.61
C GLY A 53 14.32 -0.81 -10.98
N LYS A 54 13.60 -1.53 -10.11
CA LYS A 54 12.36 -1.07 -9.48
C LYS A 54 12.34 -1.41 -7.99
N VAL A 55 11.65 -0.60 -7.21
CA VAL A 55 11.35 -0.87 -5.81
C VAL A 55 9.88 -1.30 -5.65
N PRO A 56 9.54 -2.11 -4.63
CA PRO A 56 10.38 -2.62 -3.55
C PRO A 56 11.25 -3.81 -3.94
N ILE A 57 12.32 -4.06 -3.17
CA ILE A 57 13.16 -5.25 -3.27
C ILE A 57 13.40 -5.76 -1.85
N LEU A 58 13.16 -7.05 -1.62
CA LEU A 58 13.50 -7.71 -0.37
C LEU A 58 14.79 -8.51 -0.56
N HIS A 59 15.75 -8.31 0.33
CA HIS A 59 16.93 -9.17 0.46
C HIS A 59 16.80 -10.05 1.70
N ASP A 60 17.03 -11.34 1.51
CA ASP A 60 17.22 -12.33 2.57
C ASP A 60 18.63 -12.91 2.43
N GLY A 61 19.59 -12.29 3.10
CA GLY A 61 21.00 -12.50 2.81
C GLY A 61 21.34 -12.06 1.37
N ASP A 62 21.89 -12.99 0.58
CA ASP A 62 22.25 -12.75 -0.82
C ASP A 62 21.09 -12.98 -1.80
N PHE A 63 19.97 -13.53 -1.32
CA PHE A 63 18.79 -13.78 -2.15
C PHE A 63 17.91 -12.55 -2.25
N ALA A 64 17.63 -12.08 -3.47
CA ALA A 64 16.77 -10.93 -3.74
C ALA A 64 15.43 -11.37 -4.31
N VAL A 65 14.35 -10.84 -3.74
CA VAL A 65 12.99 -11.00 -4.24
C VAL A 65 12.45 -9.63 -4.66
N TRP A 66 11.91 -9.54 -5.83
CA TRP A 66 11.18 -8.38 -6.32
C TRP A 66 9.89 -8.83 -6.98
N ASP A 67 9.08 -8.08 -7.11
CA ASP A 67 7.81 -7.44 -7.13
C ASP A 67 7.09 -7.49 -5.77
N SER A 68 6.23 -6.51 -5.50
CA SER A 68 5.56 -6.38 -4.20
C SER A 68 4.71 -7.59 -3.82
N LEU A 69 4.01 -8.22 -4.79
CA LEU A 69 3.18 -9.40 -4.52
C LEU A 69 4.04 -10.64 -4.29
N ALA A 70 5.13 -10.80 -5.07
CA ALA A 70 6.08 -11.89 -4.86
C ALA A 70 6.77 -11.80 -3.49
N ILE A 71 7.12 -10.57 -3.05
CA ILE A 71 7.64 -10.35 -1.69
C ILE A 71 6.64 -10.78 -0.64
N LEU A 72 5.36 -10.43 -0.79
CA LEU A 72 4.31 -10.81 0.16
C LEU A 72 4.10 -12.34 0.23
N GLU A 73 4.19 -13.02 -0.91
CA GLU A 73 4.13 -14.50 -0.95
C GLU A 73 5.35 -15.11 -0.26
N TYR A 74 6.56 -14.64 -0.59
CA TYR A 74 7.79 -15.10 0.05
C TYR A 74 7.76 -14.94 1.58
N LEU A 75 7.30 -13.78 2.06
CA LEU A 75 7.17 -13.52 3.49
C LEU A 75 6.15 -14.45 4.16
N ALA A 76 5.03 -14.75 3.49
CA ALA A 76 4.01 -15.66 4.01
C ALA A 76 4.53 -17.11 4.14
N GLU A 77 5.37 -17.56 3.22
CA GLU A 77 6.03 -18.87 3.29
C GLU A 77 7.12 -18.91 4.36
N LYS A 78 7.93 -17.84 4.47
CA LYS A 78 9.02 -17.74 5.43
C LYS A 78 8.54 -17.58 6.87
N PHE A 79 7.41 -16.92 7.10
CA PHE A 79 6.84 -16.62 8.40
C PHE A 79 5.41 -17.14 8.52
N PRO A 80 5.19 -18.46 8.53
CA PRO A 80 3.83 -19.04 8.53
C PRO A 80 3.01 -18.62 9.75
N ASP A 81 3.65 -18.41 10.90
CA ASP A 81 2.99 -17.98 12.13
C ASP A 81 2.51 -16.52 12.09
N ALA A 82 3.01 -15.71 11.16
CA ALA A 82 2.56 -14.34 10.96
C ALA A 82 1.18 -14.24 10.31
N GLN A 83 0.63 -15.36 9.82
CA GLN A 83 -0.71 -15.45 9.22
C GLN A 83 -1.00 -14.36 8.17
N LEU A 84 -0.01 -14.04 7.34
CA LEU A 84 -0.12 -13.02 6.30
C LEU A 84 -1.20 -13.32 5.25
N TRP A 85 -1.53 -14.59 5.06
CA TRP A 85 -2.71 -15.04 4.33
C TRP A 85 -3.66 -15.79 5.26
N PRO A 86 -4.98 -15.79 4.99
CA PRO A 86 -5.95 -16.59 5.75
C PRO A 86 -5.59 -18.09 5.77
N SER A 87 -5.80 -18.74 6.91
CA SER A 87 -5.57 -20.18 7.06
C SER A 87 -6.60 -21.03 6.28
N ASP A 88 -7.85 -20.56 6.19
CA ASP A 88 -8.88 -21.22 5.36
C ASP A 88 -8.52 -21.15 3.89
N ARG A 89 -8.67 -22.29 3.21
CA ARG A 89 -8.27 -22.44 1.80
C ARG A 89 -9.05 -21.53 0.85
N GLN A 90 -10.36 -21.38 1.04
CA GLN A 90 -11.19 -20.56 0.17
C GLN A 90 -10.97 -19.07 0.43
N ALA A 91 -10.88 -18.66 1.70
CA ALA A 91 -10.54 -17.31 2.09
C ALA A 91 -9.15 -16.92 1.53
N ARG A 92 -8.15 -17.81 1.64
CA ARG A 92 -6.81 -17.59 1.10
C ARG A 92 -6.81 -17.44 -0.43
N ALA A 93 -7.55 -18.28 -1.13
CA ALA A 93 -7.70 -18.17 -2.58
C ALA A 93 -8.37 -16.84 -2.96
N ARG A 94 -9.42 -16.43 -2.25
CA ARG A 94 -10.07 -15.13 -2.46
C ARG A 94 -9.12 -13.97 -2.18
N ALA A 95 -8.38 -14.02 -1.07
CA ALA A 95 -7.40 -12.98 -0.71
C ALA A 95 -6.34 -12.80 -1.81
N ARG A 96 -5.82 -13.90 -2.36
CA ARG A 96 -4.89 -13.85 -3.50
C ARG A 96 -5.53 -13.29 -4.77
N SER A 97 -6.77 -13.68 -5.08
CA SER A 97 -7.49 -13.18 -6.26
C SER A 97 -7.66 -11.66 -6.22
N VAL A 98 -8.18 -11.13 -5.11
CA VAL A 98 -8.39 -9.67 -4.98
C VAL A 98 -7.07 -8.90 -4.91
N SER A 99 -6.02 -9.51 -4.37
CA SER A 99 -4.66 -8.94 -4.37
C SER A 99 -4.07 -8.88 -5.78
N ALA A 100 -4.26 -9.92 -6.59
CA ALA A 100 -3.82 -9.95 -7.98
C ALA A 100 -4.61 -8.95 -8.85
N GLU A 101 -5.94 -8.82 -8.63
CA GLU A 101 -6.77 -7.80 -9.29
C GLU A 101 -6.26 -6.39 -8.96
N MET A 102 -5.93 -6.12 -7.67
CA MET A 102 -5.32 -4.84 -7.30
C MET A 102 -3.93 -4.66 -7.91
N HIS A 103 -3.15 -5.73 -8.01
CA HIS A 103 -1.79 -5.67 -8.56
C HIS A 103 -1.78 -5.23 -10.02
N SER A 104 -2.64 -5.79 -10.86
CA SER A 104 -2.65 -5.60 -12.32
C SER A 104 -3.69 -4.59 -12.82
N GLY A 105 -4.72 -4.30 -12.02
CA GLY A 105 -5.87 -3.51 -12.43
C GLY A 105 -5.90 -2.07 -11.92
N PHE A 106 -7.06 -1.44 -12.11
CA PHE A 106 -7.41 -0.11 -11.60
C PHE A 106 -6.53 1.03 -12.14
N GLN A 107 -6.18 0.97 -13.42
CA GLN A 107 -5.32 1.98 -14.06
C GLN A 107 -5.89 3.40 -13.98
N PRO A 108 -7.19 3.66 -14.26
CA PRO A 108 -7.78 4.98 -14.08
C PRO A 108 -7.55 5.56 -12.69
N LEU A 109 -7.84 4.76 -11.64
CA LEU A 109 -7.61 5.19 -10.25
C LEU A 109 -6.13 5.54 -10.01
N ARG A 110 -5.19 4.74 -10.53
CA ARG A 110 -3.76 4.97 -10.33
C ARG A 110 -3.26 6.23 -11.00
N GLN A 111 -3.79 6.53 -12.19
CA GLN A 111 -3.40 7.68 -13.00
C GLN A 111 -3.95 8.99 -12.46
N HIS A 112 -5.25 9.01 -12.10
CA HIS A 112 -5.94 10.21 -11.63
C HIS A 112 -5.77 10.48 -10.14
N CYS A 113 -5.62 9.44 -9.33
CA CYS A 113 -5.40 9.54 -7.90
C CYS A 113 -4.00 8.99 -7.56
N THR A 114 -2.94 9.76 -7.83
CA THR A 114 -1.57 9.37 -7.47
C THR A 114 -1.45 9.20 -5.96
N MET A 115 -0.59 8.28 -5.49
CA MET A 115 -0.31 8.23 -4.06
C MET A 115 0.52 9.44 -3.68
N ASN A 116 -0.01 10.25 -2.76
CA ASN A 116 0.64 11.43 -2.23
C ASN A 116 0.06 11.73 -0.84
N LEU A 117 0.78 11.37 0.21
CA LEU A 117 0.32 11.52 1.60
C LEU A 117 0.36 12.96 2.10
N TRP A 118 1.02 13.85 1.38
CA TRP A 118 1.05 15.28 1.71
C TRP A 118 -0.22 16.02 1.31
N LEU A 119 -1.03 15.42 0.41
CA LEU A 119 -2.28 16.05 0.00
C LEU A 119 -3.27 16.08 1.17
N PRO A 120 -3.80 17.26 1.51
CA PRO A 120 -4.89 17.34 2.46
C PRO A 120 -6.12 16.64 1.89
N PRO A 121 -6.89 15.91 2.72
CA PRO A 121 -8.15 15.29 2.30
C PRO A 121 -9.09 16.34 1.72
N LYS A 122 -9.37 16.25 0.42
CA LYS A 122 -10.20 17.22 -0.28
C LYS A 122 -10.95 16.54 -1.42
N PRO A 123 -12.28 16.65 -1.48
CA PRO A 123 -13.05 16.17 -2.62
C PRO A 123 -12.57 16.81 -3.93
N ARG A 124 -12.38 15.98 -4.95
CA ARG A 124 -12.00 16.40 -6.30
C ARG A 124 -12.94 15.76 -7.31
N PRO A 125 -13.32 16.46 -8.38
CA PRO A 125 -14.05 15.84 -9.49
C PRO A 125 -13.25 14.68 -10.07
N MET A 126 -13.93 13.54 -10.27
CA MET A 126 -13.30 12.35 -10.83
C MET A 126 -14.00 11.92 -12.11
N PRO A 127 -13.24 11.43 -13.11
CA PRO A 127 -13.80 10.80 -14.29
C PRO A 127 -14.65 9.56 -13.94
N ASP A 128 -15.59 9.22 -14.81
CA ASP A 128 -16.50 8.08 -14.60
C ASP A 128 -15.78 6.74 -14.45
N ASP A 129 -14.68 6.55 -15.16
CA ASP A 129 -13.86 5.33 -15.08
C ASP A 129 -13.14 5.20 -13.73
N VAL A 130 -12.75 6.31 -13.09
CA VAL A 130 -12.25 6.32 -11.71
C VAL A 130 -13.36 5.95 -10.73
N LEU A 131 -14.55 6.51 -10.92
CA LEU A 131 -15.72 6.19 -10.08
C LEU A 131 -16.14 4.72 -10.26
N ALA A 132 -16.04 4.18 -11.47
CA ALA A 132 -16.26 2.75 -11.72
C ALA A 132 -15.22 1.87 -10.98
N ASN A 133 -13.94 2.26 -11.00
CA ASN A 133 -12.90 1.58 -10.23
C ASN A 133 -13.18 1.63 -8.72
N MET A 134 -13.59 2.79 -8.21
CA MET A 134 -13.97 2.94 -6.80
C MET A 134 -15.10 1.97 -6.43
N LYS A 135 -16.19 1.95 -7.20
CA LYS A 135 -17.31 1.04 -6.95
C LYS A 135 -16.91 -0.43 -6.97
N ARG A 136 -16.03 -0.82 -7.91
CA ARG A 136 -15.50 -2.21 -7.94
C ARG A 136 -14.71 -2.54 -6.69
N ILE A 137 -13.88 -1.63 -6.22
CA ILE A 137 -13.08 -1.81 -5.00
C ILE A 137 -14.00 -1.88 -3.77
N GLU A 138 -15.00 -1.01 -3.66
CA GLU A 138 -16.00 -1.08 -2.59
C GLU A 138 -16.71 -2.43 -2.56
N ALA A 139 -17.12 -2.96 -3.73
CA ALA A 139 -17.74 -4.27 -3.83
C ALA A 139 -16.79 -5.38 -3.37
N ILE A 140 -15.52 -5.35 -3.78
CA ILE A 140 -14.49 -6.30 -3.33
C ILE A 140 -14.36 -6.29 -1.80
N TRP A 141 -14.24 -5.12 -1.21
CA TRP A 141 -14.06 -4.97 0.24
C TRP A 141 -15.29 -5.45 1.01
N ALA A 142 -16.49 -5.08 0.55
CA ALA A 142 -17.76 -5.52 1.13
C ALA A 142 -17.92 -7.05 1.06
N GLU A 143 -17.68 -7.66 -0.11
CA GLU A 143 -17.76 -9.12 -0.30
C GLU A 143 -16.77 -9.86 0.60
N CYS A 144 -15.50 -9.43 0.64
CA CYS A 144 -14.48 -10.07 1.47
C CYS A 144 -14.85 -9.97 2.96
N ARG A 145 -15.27 -8.81 3.42
CA ARG A 145 -15.66 -8.60 4.81
C ARG A 145 -16.92 -9.38 5.20
N ALA A 146 -17.92 -9.40 4.34
CA ALA A 146 -19.16 -10.15 4.59
C ALA A 146 -18.91 -11.66 4.72
N GLN A 147 -18.06 -12.21 3.84
CA GLN A 147 -17.81 -13.65 3.79
C GLN A 147 -16.74 -14.13 4.75
N TYR A 148 -15.67 -13.36 4.95
CA TYR A 148 -14.46 -13.80 5.65
C TYR A 148 -14.00 -12.85 6.77
N GLY A 149 -14.57 -11.63 6.84
CA GLY A 149 -14.13 -10.58 7.79
C GLY A 149 -14.76 -10.66 9.17
N LYS A 150 -15.49 -11.73 9.51
CA LYS A 150 -16.21 -11.87 10.77
C LYS A 150 -15.29 -11.67 11.98
N GLY A 151 -15.72 -10.76 12.87
CA GLY A 151 -15.05 -10.49 14.15
C GLY A 151 -13.87 -9.51 14.06
N GLY A 152 -13.58 -8.94 12.88
CA GLY A 152 -12.48 -8.00 12.76
C GLY A 152 -12.71 -6.81 11.80
N PRO A 153 -11.84 -5.81 11.87
CA PRO A 153 -11.94 -4.60 11.07
C PRO A 153 -11.33 -4.75 9.67
N PHE A 154 -10.58 -5.81 9.38
CA PHE A 154 -9.85 -6.00 8.14
C PHE A 154 -10.61 -6.87 7.13
N LEU A 155 -10.09 -7.01 5.92
CA LEU A 155 -10.78 -7.72 4.83
C LEU A 155 -11.07 -9.20 5.14
N PHE A 156 -10.17 -9.84 5.88
CA PHE A 156 -10.25 -11.26 6.21
C PHE A 156 -10.25 -11.53 7.73
N GLY A 157 -10.75 -10.61 8.53
CA GLY A 157 -10.95 -10.81 9.97
C GLY A 157 -10.17 -9.84 10.85
N THR A 158 -9.59 -10.38 11.95
CA THR A 158 -8.96 -9.56 13.01
C THR A 158 -7.52 -9.17 12.71
N HIS A 159 -6.84 -9.89 11.80
CA HIS A 159 -5.43 -9.65 11.48
C HIS A 159 -5.29 -8.84 10.20
N PHE A 160 -4.40 -7.84 10.23
CA PHE A 160 -3.99 -7.11 9.04
C PHE A 160 -3.12 -8.03 8.18
N GLY A 161 -3.63 -8.45 7.03
CA GLY A 161 -2.97 -9.41 6.16
C GLY A 161 -2.44 -8.81 4.86
N ASN A 162 -1.92 -9.68 3.99
CA ASN A 162 -1.38 -9.28 2.68
C ASN A 162 -2.42 -8.61 1.79
N ALA A 163 -3.69 -9.02 1.84
CA ALA A 163 -4.75 -8.36 1.09
C ALA A 163 -4.93 -6.90 1.54
N ASP A 164 -4.91 -6.64 2.85
CA ASP A 164 -5.00 -5.28 3.39
C ASP A 164 -3.78 -4.45 2.99
N ALA A 165 -2.59 -5.05 3.02
CA ALA A 165 -1.36 -4.41 2.56
C ALA A 165 -1.41 -4.03 1.07
N MET A 166 -1.98 -4.89 0.23
CA MET A 166 -2.18 -4.59 -1.20
C MET A 166 -3.12 -3.42 -1.44
N TYR A 167 -4.15 -3.28 -0.59
CA TYR A 167 -5.11 -2.17 -0.67
C TYR A 167 -4.74 -0.93 0.16
N ALA A 168 -3.73 -0.98 1.02
CA ALA A 168 -3.29 0.19 1.80
C ALA A 168 -3.02 1.45 0.95
N PRO A 169 -2.37 1.38 -0.23
CA PRO A 169 -2.24 2.55 -1.10
C PRO A 169 -3.57 3.07 -1.66
N VAL A 170 -4.59 2.22 -1.77
CA VAL A 170 -5.94 2.62 -2.22
C VAL A 170 -6.63 3.41 -1.12
N VAL A 171 -6.46 3.00 0.14
CA VAL A 171 -6.93 3.75 1.31
C VAL A 171 -6.37 5.18 1.29
N ALA A 172 -5.06 5.35 1.04
CA ALA A 172 -4.45 6.67 0.88
C ALA A 172 -5.13 7.49 -0.23
N ARG A 173 -5.31 6.88 -1.41
CA ARG A 173 -5.91 7.54 -2.57
C ARG A 173 -7.36 7.97 -2.29
N PHE A 174 -8.17 7.08 -1.76
CA PHE A 174 -9.57 7.37 -1.42
C PHE A 174 -9.68 8.48 -0.39
N HIS A 175 -8.83 8.44 0.64
CA HIS A 175 -8.80 9.45 1.69
C HIS A 175 -8.37 10.83 1.15
N ASN A 176 -7.21 10.92 0.52
CA ASN A 176 -6.61 12.20 0.14
C ASN A 176 -7.35 12.89 -1.02
N TYR A 177 -7.98 12.11 -1.90
CA TYR A 177 -8.80 12.65 -2.98
C TYR A 177 -10.27 12.85 -2.60
N GLY A 178 -10.64 12.54 -1.35
CA GLY A 178 -11.99 12.76 -0.81
C GLY A 178 -13.05 12.01 -1.61
N LEU A 179 -12.79 10.77 -2.03
CA LEU A 179 -13.74 10.00 -2.81
C LEU A 179 -15.02 9.73 -2.02
N PRO A 180 -16.20 9.77 -2.66
CA PRO A 180 -17.49 9.63 -1.99
C PRO A 180 -17.82 8.17 -1.67
N VAL A 181 -17.07 7.59 -0.74
CA VAL A 181 -17.22 6.21 -0.29
C VAL A 181 -18.40 6.03 0.67
N ASN A 182 -18.97 4.82 0.70
CA ASN A 182 -20.02 4.46 1.66
C ASN A 182 -19.46 4.28 3.09
N ALA A 183 -20.35 4.16 4.07
CA ALA A 183 -19.99 4.07 5.50
C ALA A 183 -19.15 2.83 5.83
N GLU A 184 -19.44 1.69 5.20
CA GLU A 184 -18.70 0.43 5.41
C GLU A 184 -17.26 0.54 4.90
N THR A 185 -17.08 1.09 3.70
CA THR A 185 -15.79 1.40 3.12
C THR A 185 -15.01 2.38 4.01
N ARG A 186 -15.67 3.42 4.51
CA ARG A 186 -15.06 4.38 5.44
C ARG A 186 -14.55 3.70 6.70
N ALA A 187 -15.37 2.86 7.32
CA ALA A 187 -14.98 2.13 8.53
C ALA A 187 -13.74 1.24 8.32
N TYR A 188 -13.64 0.58 7.15
CA TYR A 188 -12.45 -0.19 6.80
C TYR A 188 -11.21 0.70 6.61
N MET A 189 -11.35 1.80 5.88
CA MET A 189 -10.27 2.76 5.69
C MET A 189 -9.75 3.30 7.01
N ASP A 190 -10.66 3.68 7.91
CA ASP A 190 -10.31 4.20 9.24
C ASP A 190 -9.57 3.14 10.07
N ALA A 191 -9.98 1.88 9.99
CA ALA A 191 -9.29 0.77 10.66
C ALA A 191 -7.85 0.59 10.14
N VAL A 192 -7.63 0.65 8.82
CA VAL A 192 -6.29 0.58 8.22
C VAL A 192 -5.44 1.76 8.68
N MET A 193 -5.97 2.99 8.61
CA MET A 193 -5.26 4.21 9.01
C MET A 193 -4.99 4.29 10.52
N ALA A 194 -5.77 3.58 11.35
CA ALA A 194 -5.55 3.50 12.78
C ALA A 194 -4.39 2.56 13.18
N THR A 195 -3.89 1.72 12.27
CA THR A 195 -2.80 0.79 12.60
C THR A 195 -1.50 1.53 12.94
N PRO A 196 -0.69 1.02 13.89
CA PRO A 196 0.62 1.59 14.19
C PRO A 196 1.54 1.65 12.95
N ALA A 197 1.50 0.63 12.10
CA ALA A 197 2.29 0.57 10.88
C ALA A 197 1.92 1.69 9.88
N TRP A 198 0.63 1.98 9.71
CA TRP A 198 0.19 3.10 8.88
C TRP A 198 0.69 4.44 9.41
N ARG A 199 0.55 4.67 10.73
CA ARG A 199 1.01 5.92 11.35
C ARG A 199 2.51 6.11 11.21
N GLU A 200 3.30 5.06 11.46
CA GLU A 200 4.76 5.10 11.30
C GLU A 200 5.16 5.46 9.87
N TRP A 201 4.51 4.85 8.85
CA TRP A 201 4.76 5.19 7.45
C TRP A 201 4.38 6.63 7.12
N SER A 202 3.18 7.06 7.54
CA SER A 202 2.67 8.40 7.26
C SER A 202 3.49 9.48 7.94
N ASP A 203 3.88 9.29 9.20
CA ASP A 203 4.72 10.24 9.94
C ASP A 203 6.11 10.38 9.31
N ALA A 204 6.66 9.29 8.78
CA ALA A 204 7.91 9.31 8.05
C ALA A 204 7.78 10.02 6.69
N ALA A 205 6.69 9.75 5.95
CA ALA A 205 6.39 10.43 4.69
C ALA A 205 6.25 11.94 4.86
N MET A 206 5.64 12.40 5.96
CA MET A 206 5.51 13.84 6.25
C MET A 206 6.83 14.55 6.49
N LYS A 207 7.90 13.82 6.81
CA LYS A 207 9.26 14.37 7.02
C LYS A 207 10.10 14.42 5.75
N GLU A 208 9.65 13.74 4.67
CA GLU A 208 10.36 13.76 3.39
C GLU A 208 10.31 15.16 2.76
N THR A 209 11.33 15.46 1.94
CA THR A 209 11.47 16.76 1.27
C THR A 209 11.52 16.66 -0.26
N TRP A 210 11.62 15.44 -0.79
CA TRP A 210 11.65 15.21 -2.25
C TRP A 210 10.27 15.41 -2.86
N ILE A 211 10.19 16.19 -3.94
CA ILE A 211 8.95 16.49 -4.65
C ILE A 211 8.98 15.82 -6.02
N LEU A 212 7.97 14.98 -6.27
CA LEU A 212 7.74 14.37 -7.58
C LEU A 212 6.57 15.09 -8.26
N GLN A 213 6.88 16.10 -9.09
CA GLN A 213 5.88 16.98 -9.71
C GLN A 213 4.75 16.23 -10.42
N HIS A 214 5.08 15.11 -11.09
CA HIS A 214 4.08 14.30 -11.78
C HIS A 214 3.11 13.56 -10.85
N ASN A 215 3.40 13.54 -9.53
CA ASN A 215 2.52 13.01 -8.50
C ASN A 215 1.74 14.10 -7.75
N GLU A 216 1.95 15.38 -8.10
CA GLU A 216 1.29 16.52 -7.46
C GLU A 216 0.11 16.99 -8.32
N PRO A 217 -1.15 16.67 -7.94
CA PRO A 217 -2.32 17.10 -8.71
C PRO A 217 -2.58 18.61 -8.60
N ASP A 218 -2.20 19.21 -7.47
CA ASP A 218 -2.35 20.63 -7.18
C ASP A 218 -0.96 21.30 -7.18
N TRP A 219 -0.35 21.42 -8.35
CA TRP A 219 0.93 22.12 -8.49
C TRP A 219 0.73 23.62 -8.69
N PRO A 220 1.51 24.52 -8.03
CA PRO A 220 2.56 24.24 -7.05
C PRO A 220 2.04 23.56 -5.78
N LEU A 221 2.91 22.76 -5.15
CA LEU A 221 2.59 21.88 -4.02
C LEU A 221 1.85 22.64 -2.90
N VAL A 222 0.67 22.13 -2.57
CA VAL A 222 -0.09 22.53 -1.38
C VAL A 222 0.08 21.43 -0.32
N ARG A 223 1.03 21.60 0.60
CA ARG A 223 1.13 20.73 1.77
C ARG A 223 -0.05 20.97 2.70
N GLY A 224 -0.67 19.88 3.17
CA GLY A 224 -1.73 19.97 4.15
C GLY A 224 -1.25 20.72 5.38
N VAL A 225 -1.88 21.86 5.65
CA VAL A 225 -1.85 22.46 6.98
C VAL A 225 -2.65 21.51 7.85
N LYS A 226 -2.06 20.97 8.94
CA LYS A 226 -2.85 20.33 9.99
C LYS A 226 -3.88 21.37 10.41
N VAL A 227 -5.14 21.15 10.08
CA VAL A 227 -6.24 21.90 10.70
C VAL A 227 -6.28 21.36 12.12
N GLU A 228 -5.89 22.21 13.08
CA GLU A 228 -6.03 21.95 14.50
C GLU A 228 -7.51 21.77 14.88
#